data_fabf2c6c79ef23fd2b1c9ab23f1f58e0
#
_entry.id   fabf2c6c79ef23fd2b1c9ab23f1f58e0
#
_cell.length_a   1.000
_cell.length_b   1.000
_cell.length_c   1.000
_cell.angle_alpha   90.00
_cell.angle_beta   90.00
_cell.angle_gamma   90.00
#
_symmetry.space_group_name_H-M   'P 1'
#
loop_
_entity.id
_entity.type
_entity.pdbx_description
1 polymer ?
#
loop_
_entity_poly.entity_id
_entity_poly.type
_entity_poly.pdbx_seq_one_letter_code
_entity_poly.pdbx_strand_id
1 'polypeptide(L)'
;MNIQFSLLPTVSLSLQVIIMPRTARKGSESNIYHVMLRGINRQNIFEEDEDRIHFLNTVNRCKEASGFRLHAFVLMSNHIHFLIEPNDEPLDVIFKRIGTSYAVWYNRKYQRAGHLFQDRFRSESVETDHYYMTVLRYILQNPVKAGMVSSPGEYRWSSYLAYEKGRGALTDIQFAADHFGSREALLEYLAQENDDAVMDEPEHDWRLRDDAARDMICRITQCSSVSDFQKLDFEVQKEYAVKLYDEGLSMGQIARLTGMSKATVSRAVKKSGNESGEEQGLLLRESDSVPYYDTDMVW
;
A
#
# COMPACT_ATOMS: atom_id res chain seq x y z
N MET A 1 -35.30 31.58 56.84
CA MET A 1 -33.92 31.33 56.42
C MET A 1 -33.98 30.50 55.16
N ASN A 2 -34.06 31.17 53.98
CA ASN A 2 -34.20 30.50 52.66
C ASN A 2 -32.79 30.31 52.07
N ILE A 3 -32.40 29.07 51.84
CA ILE A 3 -31.16 28.73 51.14
C ILE A 3 -31.52 28.50 49.65
N GLN A 4 -31.05 29.42 48.84
CA GLN A 4 -31.22 29.40 47.39
C GLN A 4 -30.07 28.57 46.78
N PHE A 5 -30.38 27.40 46.19
CA PHE A 5 -29.39 26.62 45.43
C PHE A 5 -29.25 27.22 44.03
N SER A 6 -28.06 27.75 43.78
CA SER A 6 -27.63 28.22 42.47
C SER A 6 -27.30 27.03 41.59
N LEU A 7 -28.02 26.85 40.49
CA LEU A 7 -27.75 25.90 39.43
C LEU A 7 -26.57 26.42 38.59
N LEU A 8 -25.47 25.66 38.57
CA LEU A 8 -24.35 25.88 37.64
C LEU A 8 -24.76 25.53 36.21
N PRO A 9 -24.34 26.29 35.19
CA PRO A 9 -24.68 25.96 33.82
C PRO A 9 -23.89 24.75 33.33
N THR A 10 -24.60 23.75 32.82
CA THR A 10 -24.05 22.62 32.09
C THR A 10 -23.40 23.11 30.80
N VAL A 11 -22.09 23.07 30.73
CA VAL A 11 -21.34 23.32 29.49
C VAL A 11 -21.49 22.08 28.59
N SER A 12 -22.32 22.19 27.58
CA SER A 12 -22.44 21.20 26.51
C SER A 12 -21.18 21.34 25.62
N LEU A 13 -20.19 20.43 25.76
CA LEU A 13 -19.11 20.27 24.80
C LEU A 13 -19.68 19.59 23.55
N SER A 14 -20.08 20.37 22.57
CA SER A 14 -20.28 19.85 21.21
C SER A 14 -18.94 19.50 20.61
N LEU A 15 -18.66 18.20 20.46
CA LEU A 15 -17.58 17.71 19.61
C LEU A 15 -17.89 18.10 18.16
N GLN A 16 -17.38 19.23 17.71
CA GLN A 16 -17.30 19.52 16.29
C GLN A 16 -16.27 18.58 15.68
N VAL A 17 -16.74 17.54 15.01
CA VAL A 17 -15.93 16.74 14.11
C VAL A 17 -15.49 17.67 12.97
N ILE A 18 -14.27 18.17 13.04
CA ILE A 18 -13.66 18.91 11.92
C ILE A 18 -13.43 17.87 10.81
N ILE A 19 -14.39 17.74 9.92
CA ILE A 19 -14.18 17.06 8.65
C ILE A 19 -13.26 17.97 7.85
N MET A 20 -11.94 17.71 7.88
CA MET A 20 -11.01 18.38 6.99
C MET A 20 -11.42 18.07 5.55
N PRO A 21 -11.79 19.08 4.75
CA PRO A 21 -12.07 18.83 3.34
C PRO A 21 -10.81 18.30 2.68
N ARG A 22 -10.95 17.21 1.92
CA ARG A 22 -9.82 16.65 1.15
C ARG A 22 -9.31 17.74 0.21
N THR A 23 -8.03 18.05 0.32
CA THR A 23 -7.37 19.01 -0.58
C THR A 23 -7.52 18.51 -2.02
N ALA A 24 -7.94 19.40 -2.92
CA ALA A 24 -7.95 19.09 -4.35
C ALA A 24 -6.52 18.75 -4.81
N ARG A 25 -6.40 17.77 -5.72
CA ARG A 25 -5.08 17.46 -6.29
C ARG A 25 -4.54 18.67 -7.01
N LYS A 26 -3.26 18.97 -6.78
CA LYS A 26 -2.56 20.02 -7.52
C LYS A 26 -2.44 19.54 -8.98
N GLY A 27 -2.88 20.36 -9.93
CA GLY A 27 -2.63 20.10 -11.35
C GLY A 27 -1.14 20.17 -11.64
N SER A 28 -0.69 19.43 -12.65
CA SER A 28 0.69 19.45 -13.14
C SER A 28 0.77 20.27 -14.42
N GLU A 29 1.81 21.10 -14.56
CA GLU A 29 2.10 21.82 -15.80
C GLU A 29 2.70 20.88 -16.86
N SER A 30 3.49 19.90 -16.43
CA SER A 30 4.06 18.86 -17.29
C SER A 30 3.05 17.80 -17.72
N ASN A 31 1.91 17.71 -17.03
CA ASN A 31 0.93 16.64 -17.13
C ASN A 31 1.48 15.23 -16.80
N ILE A 32 2.66 15.12 -16.16
CA ILE A 32 3.26 13.85 -15.72
C ILE A 32 3.08 13.70 -14.23
N TYR A 33 2.73 12.50 -13.81
CA TYR A 33 2.46 12.20 -12.41
C TYR A 33 3.12 10.89 -11.96
N HIS A 34 3.69 10.94 -10.77
CA HIS A 34 3.96 9.73 -10.00
C HIS A 34 2.69 9.32 -9.27
N VAL A 35 2.26 8.08 -9.44
CA VAL A 35 1.02 7.57 -8.86
C VAL A 35 1.29 6.27 -8.11
N MET A 36 0.70 6.15 -6.92
CA MET A 36 0.77 4.95 -6.09
C MET A 36 -0.63 4.44 -5.73
N LEU A 37 -0.83 3.11 -5.87
CA LEU A 37 -1.95 2.39 -5.28
C LEU A 37 -1.42 1.40 -4.24
N ARG A 38 -2.13 1.27 -3.12
CA ARG A 38 -1.74 0.38 -2.02
C ARG A 38 -2.91 -0.47 -1.55
N GLY A 39 -2.64 -1.72 -1.19
CA GLY A 39 -3.62 -2.62 -0.58
C GLY A 39 -4.13 -2.11 0.77
N ILE A 40 -5.40 -2.36 1.08
CA ILE A 40 -5.99 -1.99 2.36
C ILE A 40 -5.23 -2.68 3.50
N ASN A 41 -4.96 -1.93 4.58
CA ASN A 41 -4.11 -2.39 5.68
C ASN A 41 -2.76 -2.98 5.18
N ARG A 42 -2.30 -2.56 3.99
CA ARG A 42 -1.07 -3.00 3.34
C ARG A 42 -1.01 -4.49 3.03
N GLN A 43 -2.18 -5.14 2.97
CA GLN A 43 -2.26 -6.51 2.50
C GLN A 43 -1.69 -6.66 1.11
N ASN A 44 -1.26 -7.87 0.76
CA ASN A 44 -0.90 -8.19 -0.60
C ASN A 44 -2.08 -7.96 -1.54
N ILE A 45 -1.77 -7.39 -2.70
CA ILE A 45 -2.69 -7.21 -3.82
C ILE A 45 -2.32 -8.13 -4.98
N PHE A 46 -1.20 -8.83 -4.84
CA PHE A 46 -0.73 -9.88 -5.74
C PHE A 46 -0.26 -11.05 -4.88
N GLU A 47 -0.96 -12.17 -4.95
CA GLU A 47 -0.57 -13.41 -4.26
C GLU A 47 0.31 -14.28 -5.17
N GLU A 48 0.03 -14.28 -6.47
CA GLU A 48 0.75 -15.06 -7.46
C GLU A 48 0.99 -14.30 -8.78
N ASP A 49 1.73 -14.90 -9.69
CA ASP A 49 2.12 -14.28 -10.97
C ASP A 49 0.93 -14.00 -11.88
N GLU A 50 -0.10 -14.84 -11.85
CA GLU A 50 -1.34 -14.63 -12.60
C GLU A 50 -2.01 -13.31 -12.26
N ASP A 51 -1.95 -12.89 -10.98
CA ASP A 51 -2.53 -11.64 -10.50
C ASP A 51 -1.86 -10.44 -11.18
N ARG A 52 -0.52 -10.47 -11.25
CA ARG A 52 0.27 -9.42 -11.90
C ARG A 52 0.03 -9.38 -13.40
N ILE A 53 -0.06 -10.55 -14.04
CA ILE A 53 -0.39 -10.65 -15.47
C ILE A 53 -1.76 -10.05 -15.72
N HIS A 54 -2.78 -10.44 -14.92
CA HIS A 54 -4.12 -9.91 -15.08
C HIS A 54 -4.18 -8.40 -14.86
N PHE A 55 -3.43 -7.90 -13.87
CA PHE A 55 -3.33 -6.48 -13.61
C PHE A 55 -2.71 -5.72 -14.80
N LEU A 56 -1.58 -6.18 -15.34
CA LEU A 56 -0.95 -5.56 -16.52
C LEU A 56 -1.86 -5.60 -17.76
N ASN A 57 -2.59 -6.69 -17.98
CA ASN A 57 -3.59 -6.78 -19.05
C ASN A 57 -4.71 -5.76 -18.83
N THR A 58 -5.12 -5.52 -17.61
CA THR A 58 -6.12 -4.49 -17.27
C THR A 58 -5.58 -3.09 -17.54
N VAL A 59 -4.32 -2.83 -17.16
CA VAL A 59 -3.64 -1.55 -17.47
C VAL A 59 -3.55 -1.33 -18.98
N ASN A 60 -3.16 -2.33 -19.74
CA ASN A 60 -3.06 -2.23 -21.20
C ASN A 60 -4.41 -1.86 -21.85
N ARG A 61 -5.48 -2.57 -21.49
CA ARG A 61 -6.84 -2.24 -21.99
C ARG A 61 -7.27 -0.81 -21.62
N CYS A 62 -6.90 -0.37 -20.41
CA CYS A 62 -7.18 1.01 -19.99
C CYS A 62 -6.32 2.01 -20.76
N LYS A 63 -5.07 1.69 -21.08
CA LYS A 63 -4.19 2.52 -21.92
C LYS A 63 -4.76 2.70 -23.30
N GLU A 64 -5.21 1.61 -23.94
CA GLU A 64 -5.87 1.66 -25.26
C GLU A 64 -7.13 2.52 -25.27
N ALA A 65 -7.89 2.51 -24.17
CA ALA A 65 -9.14 3.26 -24.06
C ALA A 65 -8.95 4.74 -23.70
N SER A 66 -7.92 5.09 -22.93
CA SER A 66 -7.70 6.44 -22.36
C SER A 66 -6.52 7.18 -23.00
N GLY A 67 -5.75 6.51 -23.88
CA GLY A 67 -4.62 7.11 -24.59
C GLY A 67 -3.45 7.56 -23.73
N PHE A 68 -3.41 7.25 -22.41
CA PHE A 68 -2.35 7.70 -21.53
C PHE A 68 -0.99 7.09 -21.91
N ARG A 69 0.10 7.80 -21.63
CA ARG A 69 1.45 7.28 -21.72
C ARG A 69 1.90 6.73 -20.36
N LEU A 70 2.49 5.55 -20.35
CA LEU A 70 3.04 4.93 -19.15
C LEU A 70 4.56 4.88 -19.27
N HIS A 71 5.24 5.77 -18.57
CA HIS A 71 6.70 5.88 -18.63
C HIS A 71 7.38 4.81 -17.78
N ALA A 72 6.86 4.53 -16.59
CA ALA A 72 7.39 3.47 -15.73
C ALA A 72 6.32 2.83 -14.88
N PHE A 73 6.57 1.59 -14.47
CA PHE A 73 5.81 0.92 -13.45
C PHE A 73 6.65 -0.09 -12.66
N VAL A 74 6.22 -0.38 -11.44
CA VAL A 74 6.63 -1.53 -10.66
C VAL A 74 5.45 -2.08 -9.86
N LEU A 75 5.28 -3.40 -9.88
CA LEU A 75 4.23 -4.12 -9.17
C LEU A 75 4.84 -4.83 -7.97
N MET A 76 4.79 -4.18 -6.81
CA MET A 76 5.24 -4.76 -5.55
C MET A 76 4.11 -5.62 -4.94
N SER A 77 4.41 -6.47 -3.96
CA SER A 77 3.39 -7.40 -3.44
C SER A 77 2.12 -6.72 -2.95
N ASN A 78 2.23 -5.55 -2.31
CA ASN A 78 1.11 -4.85 -1.68
C ASN A 78 0.86 -3.43 -2.19
N HIS A 79 1.65 -2.94 -3.15
CA HIS A 79 1.44 -1.64 -3.79
C HIS A 79 2.03 -1.59 -5.20
N ILE A 80 1.74 -0.53 -5.90
CA ILE A 80 2.11 -0.31 -7.28
C ILE A 80 2.52 1.12 -7.43
N HIS A 81 3.60 1.37 -8.18
CA HIS A 81 3.99 2.69 -8.63
C HIS A 81 3.86 2.80 -10.14
N PHE A 82 3.39 3.97 -10.59
CA PHE A 82 3.36 4.38 -11.99
C PHE A 82 3.98 5.75 -12.16
N LEU A 83 4.75 5.93 -13.23
CA LEU A 83 5.04 7.23 -13.81
C LEU A 83 4.21 7.35 -15.07
N ILE A 84 3.19 8.22 -15.06
CA ILE A 84 2.11 8.24 -16.05
C ILE A 84 1.81 9.68 -16.52
N GLU A 85 1.52 9.80 -17.80
CA GLU A 85 1.01 11.02 -18.42
C GLU A 85 -0.39 10.74 -18.96
N PRO A 86 -1.46 11.27 -18.33
CA PRO A 86 -2.82 11.16 -18.85
C PRO A 86 -2.96 11.95 -20.16
N ASN A 87 -3.88 11.50 -21.03
CA ASN A 87 -4.18 12.16 -22.29
C ASN A 87 -5.68 12.46 -22.39
N ASP A 88 -6.49 11.53 -22.88
CA ASP A 88 -7.90 11.76 -23.19
C ASP A 88 -8.78 11.79 -21.92
N GLU A 89 -8.34 11.19 -20.84
CA GLU A 89 -9.08 11.07 -19.58
C GLU A 89 -8.23 11.47 -18.38
N PRO A 90 -8.81 12.09 -17.34
CA PRO A 90 -8.10 12.45 -16.14
C PRO A 90 -7.73 11.20 -15.28
N LEU A 91 -6.70 11.36 -14.44
CA LEU A 91 -6.17 10.28 -13.60
C LEU A 91 -7.22 9.55 -12.76
N ASP A 92 -8.21 10.26 -12.24
CA ASP A 92 -9.23 9.68 -11.37
C ASP A 92 -10.16 8.72 -12.14
N VAL A 93 -10.42 8.98 -13.41
CA VAL A 93 -11.18 8.09 -14.30
C VAL A 93 -10.34 6.86 -14.64
N ILE A 94 -9.07 7.07 -15.04
CA ILE A 94 -8.13 5.99 -15.39
C ILE A 94 -7.97 5.03 -14.20
N PHE A 95 -7.59 5.55 -13.02
CA PHE A 95 -7.31 4.71 -11.85
C PHE A 95 -8.57 4.13 -11.20
N LYS A 96 -9.72 4.78 -11.31
CA LYS A 96 -11.00 4.18 -10.94
C LYS A 96 -11.30 2.95 -11.81
N ARG A 97 -11.08 3.05 -13.12
CA ARG A 97 -11.29 1.93 -14.06
C ARG A 97 -10.33 0.78 -13.78
N ILE A 98 -9.03 1.05 -13.67
CA ILE A 98 -8.01 0.04 -13.36
C ILE A 98 -8.31 -0.63 -12.02
N GLY A 99 -8.47 0.17 -10.96
CA GLY A 99 -8.63 -0.33 -9.60
C GLY A 99 -9.92 -1.12 -9.41
N THR A 100 -11.04 -0.65 -9.99
CA THR A 100 -12.33 -1.35 -9.88
C THR A 100 -12.29 -2.67 -10.67
N SER A 101 -11.78 -2.65 -11.90
CA SER A 101 -11.71 -3.86 -12.75
C SER A 101 -10.86 -4.95 -12.07
N TYR A 102 -9.70 -4.57 -11.56
CA TYR A 102 -8.82 -5.52 -10.88
C TYR A 102 -9.40 -6.01 -9.56
N ALA A 103 -9.95 -5.12 -8.72
CA ALA A 103 -10.54 -5.51 -7.44
C ALA A 103 -11.72 -6.48 -7.59
N VAL A 104 -12.57 -6.29 -8.60
CA VAL A 104 -13.68 -7.22 -8.90
C VAL A 104 -13.15 -8.60 -9.27
N TRP A 105 -12.14 -8.66 -10.15
CA TRP A 105 -11.53 -9.92 -10.55
C TRP A 105 -10.82 -10.60 -9.38
N TYR A 106 -10.01 -9.87 -8.62
CA TYR A 106 -9.27 -10.37 -7.46
C TYR A 106 -10.23 -10.93 -6.39
N ASN A 107 -11.27 -10.16 -6.05
CA ASN A 107 -12.26 -10.59 -5.07
C ASN A 107 -13.02 -11.85 -5.51
N ARG A 108 -13.31 -11.99 -6.83
CA ARG A 108 -13.92 -13.21 -7.38
C ARG A 108 -12.96 -14.40 -7.29
N LYS A 109 -11.71 -14.22 -7.73
CA LYS A 109 -10.68 -15.29 -7.73
C LYS A 109 -10.47 -15.82 -6.31
N TYR A 110 -10.32 -14.92 -5.35
CA TYR A 110 -10.00 -15.27 -3.96
C TYR A 110 -11.23 -15.37 -3.04
N GLN A 111 -12.44 -15.33 -3.59
CA GLN A 111 -13.71 -15.43 -2.85
C GLN A 111 -13.81 -14.43 -1.68
N ARG A 112 -13.35 -13.19 -1.92
CA ARG A 112 -13.32 -12.10 -0.95
C ARG A 112 -14.45 -11.12 -1.16
N ALA A 113 -14.80 -10.40 -0.09
CA ALA A 113 -15.68 -9.24 -0.12
C ALA A 113 -14.97 -7.99 0.45
N GLY A 114 -15.39 -6.80 0.01
CA GLY A 114 -14.89 -5.53 0.50
C GLY A 114 -13.80 -4.91 -0.39
N HIS A 115 -13.16 -3.86 0.14
CA HIS A 115 -12.17 -3.09 -0.59
C HIS A 115 -10.84 -3.85 -0.69
N LEU A 116 -10.22 -3.83 -1.87
CA LEU A 116 -8.86 -4.33 -2.09
C LEU A 116 -7.84 -3.24 -1.81
N PHE A 117 -8.09 -2.03 -2.30
CA PHE A 117 -7.20 -0.89 -2.12
C PHE A 117 -7.60 -0.04 -0.91
N GLN A 118 -6.60 0.51 -0.23
CA GLN A 118 -6.77 1.25 1.02
C GLN A 118 -7.60 2.51 0.86
N ASP A 119 -7.36 3.24 -0.24
CA ASP A 119 -7.98 4.52 -0.55
C ASP A 119 -8.01 4.71 -2.06
N ARG A 120 -8.31 5.95 -2.51
CA ARG A 120 -7.98 6.34 -3.87
C ARG A 120 -6.45 6.37 -4.02
N PHE A 121 -5.97 6.27 -5.25
CA PHE A 121 -4.54 6.43 -5.52
C PHE A 121 -3.98 7.75 -4.94
N ARG A 122 -2.73 7.74 -4.52
CA ARG A 122 -1.95 8.95 -4.25
C ARG A 122 -1.31 9.40 -5.55
N SER A 123 -1.11 10.70 -5.73
CA SER A 123 -0.41 11.25 -6.90
C SER A 123 0.39 12.48 -6.53
N GLU A 124 1.54 12.60 -7.15
CA GLU A 124 2.44 13.75 -7.08
C GLU A 124 2.76 14.22 -8.50
N SER A 125 2.77 15.52 -8.72
CA SER A 125 3.14 16.09 -10.02
C SER A 125 4.65 16.09 -10.24
N VAL A 126 5.08 15.73 -11.45
CA VAL A 126 6.49 15.62 -11.84
C VAL A 126 6.79 16.76 -12.82
N GLU A 127 7.26 17.91 -12.29
CA GLU A 127 7.29 19.17 -13.03
C GLU A 127 8.59 19.44 -13.78
N THR A 128 9.66 18.71 -13.49
CA THR A 128 10.97 18.94 -14.14
C THR A 128 11.57 17.64 -14.65
N ASP A 129 12.37 17.73 -15.71
CA ASP A 129 13.09 16.59 -16.27
C ASP A 129 14.01 15.93 -15.24
N HIS A 130 14.67 16.72 -14.40
CA HIS A 130 15.49 16.20 -13.31
C HIS A 130 14.68 15.38 -12.34
N TYR A 131 13.49 15.88 -11.91
CA TYR A 131 12.62 15.15 -11.00
C TYR A 131 11.99 13.93 -11.69
N TYR A 132 11.68 14.02 -12.99
CA TYR A 132 11.25 12.86 -13.78
C TYR A 132 12.26 11.73 -13.72
N MET A 133 13.54 12.02 -13.93
CA MET A 133 14.61 11.01 -13.89
C MET A 133 14.79 10.42 -12.49
N THR A 134 14.65 11.26 -11.45
CA THR A 134 14.67 10.82 -10.05
C THR A 134 13.52 9.82 -9.77
N VAL A 135 12.30 10.17 -10.16
CA VAL A 135 11.12 9.31 -9.96
C VAL A 135 11.24 8.03 -10.79
N LEU A 136 11.71 8.12 -12.03
CA LEU A 136 11.93 6.95 -12.89
C LEU A 136 12.88 5.96 -12.22
N ARG A 137 14.06 6.43 -11.77
CA ARG A 137 15.05 5.61 -11.07
C ARG A 137 14.48 5.03 -9.78
N TYR A 138 13.81 5.85 -8.98
CA TYR A 138 13.14 5.42 -7.76
C TYR A 138 12.19 4.25 -8.00
N ILE A 139 11.28 4.37 -8.98
CA ILE A 139 10.30 3.32 -9.32
C ILE A 139 11.00 2.03 -9.72
N LEU A 140 12.02 2.11 -10.57
CA LEU A 140 12.69 0.93 -11.09
C LEU A 140 13.62 0.27 -10.07
N GLN A 141 14.13 1.04 -9.10
CA GLN A 141 14.94 0.52 -8.00
C GLN A 141 14.15 0.08 -6.77
N ASN A 142 12.85 0.28 -6.75
CA ASN A 142 12.02 -0.09 -5.61
C ASN A 142 12.23 -1.54 -5.14
N PRO A 143 12.30 -2.57 -6.02
CA PRO A 143 12.57 -3.94 -5.62
C PRO A 143 13.98 -4.17 -5.04
N VAL A 144 14.98 -3.41 -5.47
CA VAL A 144 16.35 -3.47 -4.94
C VAL A 144 16.39 -2.85 -3.55
N LYS A 145 15.85 -1.63 -3.40
CA LYS A 145 15.69 -0.97 -2.08
C LYS A 145 14.90 -1.84 -1.12
N ALA A 146 13.94 -2.59 -1.66
CA ALA A 146 13.17 -3.56 -0.94
C ALA A 146 13.93 -4.87 -0.65
N GLY A 147 15.18 -5.07 -1.07
CA GLY A 147 16.00 -6.28 -0.90
C GLY A 147 15.37 -7.54 -1.49
N MET A 148 14.45 -7.38 -2.44
CA MET A 148 13.82 -8.51 -3.14
C MET A 148 14.75 -9.10 -4.21
N VAL A 149 15.59 -8.26 -4.80
CA VAL A 149 16.55 -8.58 -5.85
C VAL A 149 17.82 -7.77 -5.66
N SER A 150 18.93 -8.19 -6.29
CA SER A 150 20.22 -7.50 -6.21
C SER A 150 20.36 -6.40 -7.27
N SER A 151 19.63 -6.50 -8.37
CA SER A 151 19.62 -5.50 -9.44
C SER A 151 18.21 -5.29 -10.00
N PRO A 152 17.90 -4.10 -10.56
CA PRO A 152 16.57 -3.82 -11.11
C PRO A 152 16.15 -4.77 -12.24
N GLY A 153 17.12 -5.26 -13.03
CA GLY A 153 16.88 -6.18 -14.16
C GLY A 153 16.39 -7.57 -13.73
N GLU A 154 16.65 -7.98 -12.49
CA GLU A 154 16.20 -9.26 -11.95
C GLU A 154 14.70 -9.26 -11.59
N TYR A 155 14.10 -8.08 -11.45
CA TYR A 155 12.70 -7.97 -11.06
C TYR A 155 11.77 -7.88 -12.28
N ARG A 156 11.20 -9.01 -12.67
CA ARG A 156 10.36 -9.14 -13.88
C ARG A 156 9.05 -8.32 -13.87
N TRP A 157 8.59 -7.87 -12.70
CA TRP A 157 7.34 -7.14 -12.52
C TRP A 157 7.51 -5.62 -12.52
N SER A 158 8.51 -5.15 -13.23
CA SER A 158 8.77 -3.74 -13.48
C SER A 158 8.97 -3.46 -14.97
N SER A 159 8.92 -2.19 -15.32
CA SER A 159 9.23 -1.73 -16.67
C SER A 159 10.74 -1.63 -16.99
N TYR A 160 11.64 -2.03 -16.07
CA TYR A 160 13.09 -1.94 -16.30
C TYR A 160 13.53 -2.66 -17.58
N LEU A 161 13.00 -3.83 -17.85
CA LEU A 161 13.31 -4.60 -19.06
C LEU A 161 12.94 -3.87 -20.37
N ALA A 162 11.97 -2.96 -20.35
CA ALA A 162 11.66 -2.13 -21.52
C ALA A 162 12.79 -1.18 -21.84
N TYR A 163 13.39 -0.56 -20.83
CA TYR A 163 14.57 0.30 -20.95
C TYR A 163 15.81 -0.49 -21.37
N GLU A 164 16.05 -1.64 -20.77
CA GLU A 164 17.15 -2.52 -21.12
C GLU A 164 17.09 -2.99 -22.57
N LYS A 165 15.90 -3.35 -23.06
CA LYS A 165 15.70 -3.82 -24.44
C LYS A 165 15.57 -2.67 -25.45
N GLY A 166 15.44 -1.42 -24.99
CA GLY A 166 15.20 -0.26 -25.85
C GLY A 166 13.82 -0.27 -26.52
N ARG A 167 12.87 -1.04 -25.99
CA ARG A 167 11.48 -1.13 -26.48
C ARG A 167 10.55 -1.66 -25.41
N GLY A 168 9.32 -1.14 -25.36
CA GLY A 168 8.29 -1.60 -24.46
C GLY A 168 6.92 -1.64 -25.14
N ALA A 169 6.15 -2.71 -24.97
CA ALA A 169 4.79 -2.78 -25.49
C ALA A 169 3.82 -1.90 -24.68
N LEU A 170 3.99 -1.90 -23.36
CA LEU A 170 3.16 -1.12 -22.44
C LEU A 170 3.80 0.21 -22.05
N THR A 171 5.13 0.27 -22.06
CA THR A 171 5.94 1.38 -21.53
C THR A 171 6.46 2.28 -22.64
N ASP A 172 6.26 3.59 -22.47
CA ASP A 172 6.75 4.64 -23.37
C ASP A 172 8.11 5.12 -22.86
N ILE A 173 9.19 4.60 -23.45
CA ILE A 173 10.56 4.86 -22.98
C ILE A 173 11.25 6.07 -23.62
N GLN A 174 10.62 6.65 -24.66
CA GLN A 174 11.27 7.65 -25.51
C GLN A 174 11.71 8.89 -24.74
N PHE A 175 10.85 9.41 -23.88
CA PHE A 175 11.16 10.61 -23.10
C PHE A 175 12.45 10.46 -22.27
N ALA A 176 12.63 9.33 -21.58
CA ALA A 176 13.86 9.08 -20.83
C ALA A 176 15.06 8.83 -21.77
N ALA A 177 14.85 8.11 -22.89
CA ALA A 177 15.91 7.83 -23.85
C ALA A 177 16.50 9.11 -24.47
N ASP A 178 15.66 10.11 -24.71
CA ASP A 178 16.09 11.39 -25.31
C ASP A 178 16.96 12.25 -24.37
N HIS A 179 16.93 11.98 -23.05
CA HIS A 179 17.73 12.69 -22.04
C HIS A 179 19.17 12.18 -21.94
N PHE A 180 19.45 11.00 -22.48
CA PHE A 180 20.78 10.39 -22.42
C PHE A 180 21.37 10.22 -23.82
N GLY A 181 22.66 10.45 -23.94
CA GLY A 181 23.36 10.27 -25.22
C GLY A 181 23.40 8.82 -25.71
N SER A 182 23.18 7.85 -24.81
CA SER A 182 23.11 6.42 -25.15
C SER A 182 22.21 5.67 -24.16
N ARG A 183 21.76 4.50 -24.60
CA ARG A 183 21.00 3.57 -23.74
C ARG A 183 21.86 3.07 -22.57
N GLU A 184 23.11 2.85 -22.81
CA GLU A 184 24.08 2.39 -21.81
C GLU A 184 24.20 3.42 -20.67
N ALA A 185 24.29 4.72 -20.98
CA ALA A 185 24.33 5.79 -20.00
C ALA A 185 23.03 5.88 -19.18
N LEU A 186 21.88 5.67 -19.83
CA LEU A 186 20.59 5.59 -19.12
C LEU A 186 20.55 4.41 -18.15
N LEU A 187 20.96 3.22 -18.60
CA LEU A 187 20.96 2.03 -17.74
C LEU A 187 21.93 2.15 -16.57
N GLU A 188 23.11 2.75 -16.80
CA GLU A 188 24.07 3.06 -15.74
C GLU A 188 23.44 4.00 -14.68
N TYR A 189 22.76 5.07 -15.14
CA TYR A 189 22.04 5.98 -14.25
C TYR A 189 20.95 5.24 -13.44
N LEU A 190 20.16 4.40 -14.09
CA LEU A 190 19.06 3.65 -13.45
C LEU A 190 19.56 2.60 -12.45
N ALA A 191 20.82 2.12 -12.61
CA ALA A 191 21.43 1.14 -11.73
C ALA A 191 22.19 1.76 -10.54
N GLN A 192 22.48 3.08 -10.56
CA GLN A 192 23.23 3.74 -9.49
C GLN A 192 22.47 3.70 -8.16
N GLU A 193 23.18 3.33 -7.11
CA GLU A 193 22.67 3.51 -5.73
C GLU A 193 22.36 4.98 -5.48
N ASN A 194 21.28 5.23 -4.77
CA ASN A 194 20.80 6.58 -4.53
C ASN A 194 19.93 6.66 -3.26
N ASP A 195 19.86 7.89 -2.71
CA ASP A 195 19.01 8.26 -1.59
C ASP A 195 17.75 9.01 -2.06
N ASP A 196 17.29 8.76 -3.29
CA ASP A 196 16.12 9.42 -3.85
C ASP A 196 14.92 9.24 -2.93
N ALA A 197 14.40 10.36 -2.43
CA ALA A 197 13.17 10.43 -1.66
C ALA A 197 12.09 11.03 -2.55
N VAL A 198 11.05 10.25 -2.77
CA VAL A 198 9.85 10.66 -3.50
C VAL A 198 8.62 10.47 -2.61
N MET A 199 7.45 10.44 -3.16
CA MET A 199 6.17 10.38 -2.46
C MET A 199 6.06 9.34 -1.32
N ASP A 200 6.93 8.32 -1.27
CA ASP A 200 6.91 7.30 -0.22
C ASP A 200 7.66 7.71 1.04
N GLU A 201 7.15 7.25 2.18
CA GLU A 201 7.83 7.39 3.45
C GLU A 201 9.05 6.45 3.53
N PRO A 202 10.12 6.84 4.24
CA PRO A 202 11.33 6.02 4.35
C PRO A 202 11.02 4.61 4.87
N GLU A 203 11.69 3.63 4.31
CA GLU A 203 11.62 2.25 4.78
C GLU A 203 12.24 2.15 6.18
N HIS A 204 11.43 1.74 7.16
CA HIS A 204 11.97 1.27 8.44
C HIS A 204 12.26 -0.23 8.35
N ASP A 205 13.34 -0.66 8.99
CA ASP A 205 13.76 -2.07 9.07
C ASP A 205 12.80 -2.91 9.94
N TRP A 206 11.56 -3.07 9.45
CA TRP A 206 10.54 -3.94 10.06
C TRP A 206 10.41 -5.29 9.33
N ARG A 207 11.12 -5.47 8.22
CA ARG A 207 11.03 -6.68 7.39
C ARG A 207 11.28 -7.96 8.15
N LEU A 208 12.35 -8.00 8.92
CA LEU A 208 12.68 -9.16 9.74
C LEU A 208 11.57 -9.47 10.75
N ARG A 209 10.93 -8.43 11.30
CA ARG A 209 9.80 -8.61 12.22
C ARG A 209 8.54 -9.09 11.51
N ASP A 210 8.25 -8.58 10.33
CA ASP A 210 7.04 -8.96 9.59
C ASP A 210 7.18 -10.34 8.93
N ASP A 211 8.35 -10.71 8.47
CA ASP A 211 8.60 -12.07 7.97
C ASP A 211 8.41 -13.09 9.08
N ALA A 212 9.01 -12.87 10.25
CA ALA A 212 8.80 -13.70 11.43
C ALA A 212 7.32 -13.72 11.87
N ALA A 213 6.63 -12.58 11.77
CA ALA A 213 5.21 -12.50 12.07
C ALA A 213 4.34 -13.27 11.07
N ARG A 214 4.68 -13.27 9.78
CA ARG A 214 4.00 -14.08 8.75
C ARG A 214 4.18 -15.56 8.99
N ASP A 215 5.41 -16.00 9.28
CA ASP A 215 5.69 -17.39 9.62
C ASP A 215 4.89 -17.84 10.86
N MET A 216 4.79 -16.97 11.85
CA MET A 216 3.99 -17.21 13.05
C MET A 216 2.50 -17.32 12.72
N ILE A 217 1.96 -16.39 11.89
CA ILE A 217 0.57 -16.44 11.43
C ILE A 217 0.31 -17.74 10.69
N CYS A 218 1.12 -18.10 9.70
CA CYS A 218 0.98 -19.35 8.95
C CYS A 218 1.00 -20.58 9.88
N ARG A 219 1.91 -20.59 10.84
CA ARG A 219 2.03 -21.70 11.80
C ARG A 219 0.81 -21.84 12.72
N ILE A 220 0.27 -20.74 13.21
CA ILE A 220 -0.85 -20.73 14.17
C ILE A 220 -2.17 -20.95 13.48
N THR A 221 -2.39 -20.31 12.32
CA THR A 221 -3.68 -20.30 11.60
C THR A 221 -3.79 -21.40 10.56
N GLN A 222 -2.67 -22.00 10.16
CA GLN A 222 -2.55 -22.94 9.03
C GLN A 222 -2.97 -22.34 7.69
N CYS A 223 -3.01 -21.00 7.58
CA CYS A 223 -3.31 -20.28 6.35
C CYS A 223 -2.00 -19.91 5.63
N SER A 224 -1.92 -20.19 4.34
CA SER A 224 -0.75 -19.86 3.52
C SER A 224 -0.77 -18.45 2.95
N SER A 225 -1.93 -17.78 2.97
CA SER A 225 -2.10 -16.43 2.46
C SER A 225 -3.11 -15.62 3.28
N VAL A 226 -3.08 -14.28 3.07
CA VAL A 226 -4.11 -13.37 3.63
C VAL A 226 -5.51 -13.76 3.14
N SER A 227 -5.60 -14.18 1.88
CA SER A 227 -6.87 -14.60 1.28
C SER A 227 -7.42 -15.86 1.93
N ASP A 228 -6.58 -16.81 2.31
CA ASP A 228 -7.01 -18.01 3.03
C ASP A 228 -7.50 -17.68 4.43
N PHE A 229 -6.79 -16.80 5.14
CA PHE A 229 -7.24 -16.33 6.46
C PHE A 229 -8.61 -15.63 6.38
N GLN A 230 -8.84 -14.83 5.34
CA GLN A 230 -10.10 -14.10 5.15
C GLN A 230 -11.29 -14.98 4.73
N LYS A 231 -11.06 -16.22 4.29
CA LYS A 231 -12.12 -17.21 4.04
C LYS A 231 -12.61 -17.90 5.32
N LEU A 232 -11.86 -17.81 6.41
CA LEU A 232 -12.29 -18.35 7.70
C LEU A 232 -13.55 -17.63 8.18
N ASP A 233 -14.34 -18.31 9.00
CA ASP A 233 -15.46 -17.66 9.69
C ASP A 233 -14.99 -16.44 10.49
N PHE A 234 -15.82 -15.41 10.56
CA PHE A 234 -15.41 -14.14 11.16
C PHE A 234 -15.13 -14.25 12.68
N GLU A 235 -15.83 -15.13 13.39
CA GLU A 235 -15.55 -15.38 14.80
C GLU A 235 -14.23 -16.11 14.97
N VAL A 236 -13.93 -17.08 14.10
CA VAL A 236 -12.64 -17.79 14.06
C VAL A 236 -11.48 -16.81 13.76
N GLN A 237 -11.67 -15.87 12.85
CA GLN A 237 -10.67 -14.82 12.59
C GLN A 237 -10.37 -14.00 13.86
N LYS A 238 -11.40 -13.67 14.66
CA LYS A 238 -11.21 -12.94 15.91
C LYS A 238 -10.47 -13.77 16.97
N GLU A 239 -10.81 -15.05 17.08
CA GLU A 239 -10.09 -15.96 17.99
C GLU A 239 -8.61 -16.06 17.65
N TYR A 240 -8.29 -16.20 16.36
CA TYR A 240 -6.91 -16.16 15.91
C TYR A 240 -6.23 -14.81 16.16
N ALA A 241 -6.94 -13.70 15.99
CA ALA A 241 -6.39 -12.37 16.27
C ALA A 241 -6.01 -12.21 17.74
N VAL A 242 -6.79 -12.77 18.67
CA VAL A 242 -6.45 -12.82 20.10
C VAL A 242 -5.20 -13.70 20.32
N LYS A 243 -5.19 -14.92 19.80
CA LYS A 243 -4.04 -15.83 19.94
C LYS A 243 -2.74 -15.20 19.41
N LEU A 244 -2.80 -14.56 18.25
CA LEU A 244 -1.64 -13.88 17.66
C LEU A 244 -1.17 -12.70 18.51
N TYR A 245 -2.08 -12.00 19.16
CA TYR A 245 -1.75 -10.94 20.10
C TYR A 245 -1.06 -11.47 21.36
N ASP A 246 -1.56 -12.55 21.92
CA ASP A 246 -0.99 -13.23 23.10
C ASP A 246 0.40 -13.80 22.80
N GLU A 247 0.66 -14.22 21.57
CA GLU A 247 1.98 -14.65 21.07
C GLU A 247 2.94 -13.47 20.77
N GLY A 248 2.50 -12.22 21.01
CA GLY A 248 3.36 -11.04 20.99
C GLY A 248 3.30 -10.20 19.70
N LEU A 249 2.39 -10.49 18.77
CA LEU A 249 2.17 -9.60 17.62
C LEU A 249 1.41 -8.37 18.06
N SER A 250 1.80 -7.19 17.57
CA SER A 250 1.01 -5.99 17.79
C SER A 250 -0.33 -6.02 17.05
N MET A 251 -1.34 -5.33 17.56
CA MET A 251 -2.64 -5.19 16.89
C MET A 251 -2.51 -4.63 15.46
N GLY A 252 -1.49 -3.78 15.22
CA GLY A 252 -1.17 -3.24 13.91
C GLY A 252 -0.65 -4.31 12.94
N GLN A 253 0.28 -5.16 13.39
CA GLN A 253 0.79 -6.27 12.58
C GLN A 253 -0.30 -7.29 12.25
N ILE A 254 -1.11 -7.66 13.25
CA ILE A 254 -2.24 -8.58 13.05
C ILE A 254 -3.19 -8.01 11.99
N ALA A 255 -3.62 -6.76 12.14
CA ALA A 255 -4.50 -6.11 11.18
C ALA A 255 -3.91 -6.10 9.76
N ARG A 256 -2.65 -5.71 9.63
CA ARG A 256 -1.94 -5.62 8.35
C ARG A 256 -1.73 -6.97 7.68
N LEU A 257 -1.26 -7.97 8.45
CA LEU A 257 -0.86 -9.26 7.91
C LEU A 257 -2.03 -10.25 7.73
N THR A 258 -3.19 -9.98 8.33
CA THR A 258 -4.41 -10.79 8.16
C THR A 258 -5.49 -10.11 7.32
N GLY A 259 -5.33 -8.81 7.03
CA GLY A 259 -6.32 -8.01 6.33
C GLY A 259 -7.54 -7.61 7.19
N MET A 260 -7.55 -7.90 8.49
CA MET A 260 -8.59 -7.44 9.40
C MET A 260 -8.49 -5.93 9.64
N SER A 261 -9.60 -5.26 9.98
CA SER A 261 -9.51 -3.87 10.41
C SER A 261 -8.87 -3.78 11.81
N LYS A 262 -8.02 -2.76 12.05
CA LYS A 262 -7.42 -2.53 13.37
C LYS A 262 -8.47 -2.38 14.47
N ALA A 263 -9.63 -1.78 14.14
CA ALA A 263 -10.74 -1.65 15.06
C ALA A 263 -11.37 -3.01 15.46
N THR A 264 -11.42 -3.95 14.51
CA THR A 264 -11.92 -5.32 14.76
C THR A 264 -10.95 -6.08 15.65
N VAL A 265 -9.64 -6.06 15.34
CA VAL A 265 -8.59 -6.68 16.15
C VAL A 265 -8.63 -6.11 17.57
N SER A 266 -8.65 -4.78 17.71
CA SER A 266 -8.70 -4.12 19.04
C SER A 266 -9.93 -4.52 19.85
N ARG A 267 -11.10 -4.64 19.20
CA ARG A 267 -12.32 -5.09 19.90
C ARG A 267 -12.24 -6.54 20.34
N ALA A 268 -11.70 -7.42 19.51
CA ALA A 268 -11.52 -8.84 19.83
C ALA A 268 -10.59 -9.02 21.04
N VAL A 269 -9.40 -8.40 21.00
CA VAL A 269 -8.41 -8.46 22.07
C VAL A 269 -8.95 -7.86 23.38
N LYS A 270 -9.61 -6.70 23.33
CA LYS A 270 -10.19 -6.08 24.54
C LYS A 270 -11.33 -6.90 25.15
N LYS A 271 -12.14 -7.57 24.31
CA LYS A 271 -13.22 -8.43 24.79
C LYS A 271 -12.66 -9.64 25.53
N SER A 272 -11.64 -10.31 24.97
CA SER A 272 -10.96 -11.42 25.61
C SER A 272 -10.29 -11.02 26.93
N GLY A 273 -9.66 -9.84 27.01
CA GLY A 273 -9.04 -9.33 28.24
C GLY A 273 -10.03 -9.01 29.35
N ASN A 274 -11.29 -8.64 29.02
CA ASN A 274 -12.34 -8.44 30.02
C ASN A 274 -12.94 -9.76 30.54
N GLU A 275 -12.96 -10.79 29.72
CA GLU A 275 -13.45 -12.13 30.12
C GLU A 275 -12.42 -12.88 31.00
N SER A 276 -11.13 -12.58 30.84
CA SER A 276 -10.04 -13.09 31.69
C SER A 276 -9.72 -12.20 32.89
N GLY A 277 -10.30 -11.00 32.97
CA GLY A 277 -9.98 -9.96 33.97
C GLY A 277 -10.70 -10.11 35.30
N GLU A 278 -11.47 -11.18 35.56
CA GLU A 278 -11.94 -11.49 36.90
C GLU A 278 -10.91 -12.26 37.75
N GLU A 279 -9.78 -12.68 37.19
CA GLU A 279 -8.79 -13.48 37.94
C GLU A 279 -7.32 -13.07 37.87
N GLN A 280 -6.87 -12.00 37.24
CA GLN A 280 -5.48 -11.54 37.48
C GLN A 280 -5.26 -10.06 37.06
N GLY A 281 -4.65 -9.31 38.01
CA GLY A 281 -4.37 -7.90 37.93
C GLY A 281 -3.65 -7.47 36.64
N LEU A 282 -4.13 -6.42 36.09
CA LEU A 282 -3.76 -5.69 34.91
C LEU A 282 -2.25 -5.43 34.80
N LEU A 283 -1.54 -6.20 34.01
CA LEU A 283 -0.31 -5.75 33.38
C LEU A 283 -0.68 -5.18 32.01
N LEU A 284 -0.94 -3.87 31.99
CA LEU A 284 -0.97 -3.10 30.76
C LEU A 284 0.39 -3.25 30.08
N ARG A 285 0.45 -3.98 28.96
CA ARG A 285 1.65 -3.98 28.13
C ARG A 285 1.71 -2.63 27.44
N GLU A 286 2.64 -1.80 27.86
CA GLU A 286 2.95 -0.48 27.27
C GLU A 286 3.47 -0.56 25.83
N SER A 287 3.44 -1.72 25.18
CA SER A 287 3.89 -1.89 23.79
C SER A 287 2.97 -1.27 22.72
N ASP A 288 1.78 -0.81 23.11
CA ASP A 288 0.87 -0.12 22.19
C ASP A 288 1.12 1.38 22.07
N SER A 289 2.07 1.94 22.86
CA SER A 289 2.41 3.36 22.86
C SER A 289 3.61 3.72 22.00
N VAL A 290 4.27 2.75 21.37
CA VAL A 290 5.24 3.07 20.33
C VAL A 290 4.46 3.63 19.14
N PRO A 291 4.74 4.89 18.72
CA PRO A 291 4.07 5.44 17.56
C PRO A 291 4.26 4.45 16.40
N TYR A 292 3.14 3.91 15.92
CA TYR A 292 3.10 3.11 14.73
C TYR A 292 3.50 4.02 13.58
N TYR A 293 4.79 4.00 13.29
CA TYR A 293 5.25 4.58 12.07
C TYR A 293 4.74 3.67 10.97
N ASP A 294 3.77 4.20 10.30
CA ASP A 294 3.11 3.59 9.18
C ASP A 294 4.03 3.49 7.98
N THR A 295 5.15 2.85 8.25
CA THR A 295 6.11 2.64 7.24
C THR A 295 6.02 1.29 6.77
N ASP A 296 5.57 1.06 5.85
CA ASP A 296 5.42 -0.07 5.33
C ASP A 296 5.96 -0.48 4.27
N MET A 297 6.30 -1.06 4.25
CA MET A 297 6.27 -1.88 3.61
C MET A 297 6.36 -2.16 2.60
N VAL A 298 6.65 -2.72 2.03
CA VAL A 298 6.74 -3.26 1.36
C VAL A 298 7.13 -4.20 0.91
N TRP A 299 7.14 -4.95 0.53
CA TRP A 299 7.30 -5.83 -0.31
C TRP A 299 7.57 -6.71 -0.40
#